data_77df61e9ddb4921fa7992523ceedbdc6
#
_entry.id   77df61e9ddb4921fa7992523ceedbdc6
#
_cell.length_a   1.000
_cell.length_b   1.000
_cell.length_c   1.000
_cell.angle_alpha   90.00
_cell.angle_beta   90.00
_cell.angle_gamma   90.00
#
_symmetry.space_group_name_H-M   'P 1'
#
loop_
_entity.id
_entity.type
_entity.pdbx_description
1 polymer ?
#
loop_
_entity_poly.entity_id
_entity_poly.type
_entity_poly.pdbx_seq_one_letter_code
_entity_poly.pdbx_strand_id
1 'polypeptide(L)'
;MALANLLNGAIDNMAKEETEEKEKLSELYITLFDIEKIRKSNEVMINEINVTQDQVIKEGMMDPEAQKLLLNCYETAEQEAIQEDEILRRALSIINEIRNIHHQKIKSLLQSQRSSTFLKLLQISAIRIPLWVPSNDEQPPPLCGAIPPDSSYIAKSGDLVAALVQQSGEDRWIVAEAVGFSNGKYQIEDIDVKETNRNFTLPKDNVIPLPLMRADPVTCPDAFFCCDQFVLAMYPQTTCFFKALVKAPPKTSNDGYEVLFEDDFKQYTIMMVVAQRYVVSSPD
;
A
#
# COMPACT_ATOMS: atom_id res chain seq x y z
N MET A 1 -5.43 19.71 -37.30
CA MET A 1 -6.24 18.47 -37.25
C MET A 1 -5.62 17.41 -36.32
N ALA A 2 -4.34 17.08 -36.38
CA ALA A 2 -3.73 16.03 -35.54
C ALA A 2 -3.79 16.32 -34.03
N LEU A 3 -3.56 17.56 -33.58
CA LEU A 3 -3.59 17.95 -32.15
C LEU A 3 -5.01 17.88 -31.57
N ALA A 4 -6.04 18.24 -32.36
CA ALA A 4 -7.44 18.16 -31.93
C ALA A 4 -7.91 16.71 -31.77
N ASN A 5 -7.46 15.81 -32.66
CA ASN A 5 -7.77 14.37 -32.53
C ASN A 5 -7.06 13.71 -31.36
N LEU A 6 -5.84 14.13 -31.03
CA LEU A 6 -5.12 13.66 -29.82
C LEU A 6 -5.79 14.16 -28.51
N LEU A 7 -6.25 15.42 -28.49
CA LEU A 7 -6.97 15.99 -27.34
C LEU A 7 -8.33 15.29 -27.11
N ASN A 8 -9.10 15.07 -28.21
CA ASN A 8 -10.37 14.38 -28.11
C ASN A 8 -10.20 12.92 -27.65
N GLY A 9 -9.20 12.20 -28.19
CA GLY A 9 -8.90 10.85 -27.73
C GLY A 9 -8.47 10.76 -26.26
N ALA A 10 -7.74 11.77 -25.74
CA ALA A 10 -7.38 11.82 -24.33
C ALA A 10 -8.59 12.12 -23.43
N ILE A 11 -9.49 13.02 -23.87
CA ILE A 11 -10.72 13.34 -23.13
C ILE A 11 -11.67 12.13 -23.10
N ASP A 12 -11.83 11.42 -24.21
CA ASP A 12 -12.66 10.22 -24.29
C ASP A 12 -12.12 9.08 -23.40
N ASN A 13 -10.80 8.89 -23.35
CA ASN A 13 -10.18 7.92 -22.46
C ASN A 13 -10.38 8.28 -20.99
N MET A 14 -10.20 9.54 -20.59
CA MET A 14 -10.44 9.99 -19.22
C MET A 14 -11.90 9.81 -18.80
N ALA A 15 -12.86 10.11 -19.67
CA ALA A 15 -14.29 9.91 -19.40
C ALA A 15 -14.64 8.42 -19.25
N LYS A 16 -14.01 7.54 -20.04
CA LYS A 16 -14.19 6.10 -19.96
C LYS A 16 -13.60 5.53 -18.65
N GLU A 17 -12.39 5.93 -18.29
CA GLU A 17 -11.75 5.52 -17.01
C GLU A 17 -12.54 6.00 -15.79
N GLU A 18 -13.13 7.19 -15.83
CA GLU A 18 -13.98 7.70 -14.74
C GLU A 18 -15.29 6.90 -14.60
N THR A 19 -15.86 6.45 -15.73
CA THR A 19 -17.06 5.61 -15.73
C THR A 19 -16.76 4.23 -15.17
N GLU A 20 -15.65 3.60 -15.62
CA GLU A 20 -15.19 2.29 -15.15
C GLU A 20 -14.88 2.31 -13.64
N GLU A 21 -14.23 3.37 -13.14
CA GLU A 21 -13.96 3.53 -11.71
C GLU A 21 -15.26 3.58 -10.90
N LYS A 22 -16.27 4.35 -11.35
CA LYS A 22 -17.57 4.44 -10.68
C LYS A 22 -18.31 3.10 -10.67
N GLU A 23 -18.27 2.35 -11.76
CA GLU A 23 -18.87 1.02 -11.85
C GLU A 23 -18.20 0.05 -10.84
N LYS A 24 -16.86 0.04 -10.78
CA LYS A 24 -16.12 -0.79 -9.83
C LYS A 24 -16.36 -0.40 -8.38
N LEU A 25 -16.47 0.89 -8.06
CA LEU A 25 -16.82 1.35 -6.72
C LEU A 25 -18.24 0.92 -6.34
N SER A 26 -19.20 0.95 -7.28
CA SER A 26 -20.55 0.45 -7.05
C SER A 26 -20.57 -1.05 -6.82
N GLU A 27 -19.81 -1.82 -7.60
CA GLU A 27 -19.65 -3.27 -7.43
C GLU A 27 -19.03 -3.59 -6.05
N LEU A 28 -17.99 -2.85 -5.65
CA LEU A 28 -17.37 -3.01 -4.32
C LEU A 28 -18.36 -2.74 -3.20
N TYR A 29 -19.16 -1.68 -3.30
CA TYR A 29 -20.17 -1.35 -2.30
C TYR A 29 -21.17 -2.48 -2.10
N ILE A 30 -21.69 -3.05 -3.19
CA ILE A 30 -22.61 -4.19 -3.13
C ILE A 30 -21.93 -5.40 -2.47
N THR A 31 -20.69 -5.70 -2.87
CA THR A 31 -19.91 -6.81 -2.32
C THR A 31 -19.67 -6.65 -0.81
N LEU A 32 -19.35 -5.43 -0.33
CA LEU A 32 -19.19 -5.15 1.09
C LEU A 32 -20.50 -5.30 1.87
N PHE A 33 -21.62 -4.93 1.28
CA PHE A 33 -22.95 -5.15 1.88
C PHE A 33 -23.27 -6.65 2.02
N ASP A 34 -22.92 -7.45 1.01
CA ASP A 34 -23.08 -8.91 1.06
C ASP A 34 -22.22 -9.54 2.17
N ILE A 35 -20.98 -9.07 2.36
CA ILE A 35 -20.11 -9.50 3.47
C ILE A 35 -20.76 -9.19 4.82
N GLU A 36 -21.28 -7.98 5.00
CA GLU A 36 -21.93 -7.59 6.25
C GLU A 36 -23.16 -8.46 6.56
N LYS A 37 -23.92 -8.82 5.52
CA LYS A 37 -25.08 -9.69 5.64
C LYS A 37 -24.71 -11.11 6.08
N ILE A 38 -23.66 -11.70 5.47
CA ILE A 38 -23.20 -13.05 5.83
C ILE A 38 -22.62 -13.04 7.24
N ARG A 39 -21.82 -12.01 7.63
CA ARG A 39 -21.30 -11.90 9.00
C ARG A 39 -22.38 -11.87 10.05
N LYS A 40 -23.46 -11.12 9.82
CA LYS A 40 -24.60 -11.11 10.74
C LYS A 40 -25.28 -12.49 10.85
N SER A 41 -25.38 -13.24 9.75
CA SER A 41 -25.89 -14.61 9.76
C SER A 41 -24.95 -15.53 10.57
N ASN A 42 -23.66 -15.45 10.33
CA ASN A 42 -22.64 -16.21 11.07
C ASN A 42 -22.66 -15.93 12.57
N GLU A 43 -22.82 -14.64 12.98
CA GLU A 43 -22.96 -14.29 14.42
C GLU A 43 -24.14 -14.98 15.08
N VAL A 44 -25.30 -15.02 14.41
CA VAL A 44 -26.49 -15.72 14.92
C VAL A 44 -26.21 -17.21 15.08
N MET A 45 -25.60 -17.83 14.08
CA MET A 45 -25.26 -19.26 14.08
C MET A 45 -24.25 -19.61 15.19
N ILE A 46 -23.21 -18.80 15.36
CA ILE A 46 -22.22 -18.97 16.44
C ILE A 46 -22.90 -18.87 17.81
N ASN A 47 -23.82 -17.92 17.98
CA ASN A 47 -24.57 -17.79 19.24
C ASN A 47 -25.46 -19.02 19.49
N GLU A 48 -26.13 -19.58 18.49
CA GLU A 48 -26.91 -20.83 18.63
C GLU A 48 -26.02 -22.00 19.01
N ILE A 49 -24.85 -22.15 18.38
CA ILE A 49 -23.86 -23.17 18.74
C ILE A 49 -23.45 -23.02 20.21
N ASN A 50 -23.08 -21.82 20.63
CA ASN A 50 -22.63 -21.56 22.02
C ASN A 50 -23.73 -21.87 23.03
N VAL A 51 -24.98 -21.42 22.80
CA VAL A 51 -26.11 -21.68 23.69
C VAL A 51 -26.39 -23.19 23.81
N THR A 52 -26.38 -23.90 22.69
CA THR A 52 -26.63 -25.35 22.69
C THR A 52 -25.51 -26.11 23.39
N GLN A 53 -24.26 -25.73 23.18
CA GLN A 53 -23.10 -26.30 23.91
C GLN A 53 -23.19 -26.07 25.41
N ASP A 54 -23.52 -24.85 25.84
CA ASP A 54 -23.69 -24.53 27.26
C ASP A 54 -24.81 -25.33 27.92
N GLN A 55 -25.89 -25.62 27.19
CA GLN A 55 -26.97 -26.47 27.68
C GLN A 55 -26.49 -27.92 27.86
N VAL A 56 -25.81 -28.49 26.86
CA VAL A 56 -25.26 -29.84 26.94
C VAL A 56 -24.25 -30.00 28.10
N ILE A 57 -23.42 -28.97 28.33
CA ILE A 57 -22.47 -28.98 29.46
C ILE A 57 -23.19 -28.95 30.79
N LYS A 58 -24.27 -28.17 30.94
CA LYS A 58 -25.05 -28.06 32.20
C LYS A 58 -25.82 -29.34 32.51
N GLU A 59 -26.35 -30.00 31.51
CA GLU A 59 -27.13 -31.22 31.64
C GLU A 59 -26.26 -32.50 31.80
N GLY A 60 -24.95 -32.40 31.47
CA GLY A 60 -23.99 -33.50 31.61
C GLY A 60 -24.23 -34.70 30.68
N MET A 61 -25.21 -34.64 29.80
CA MET A 61 -25.52 -35.60 28.79
C MET A 61 -25.88 -34.97 27.45
N MET A 62 -25.39 -35.54 26.35
CA MET A 62 -25.73 -35.08 25.01
C MET A 62 -26.96 -35.83 24.54
N ASP A 63 -28.07 -35.11 24.45
CA ASP A 63 -29.30 -35.66 23.84
C ASP A 63 -29.09 -35.82 22.31
N PRO A 64 -29.62 -36.91 21.70
CA PRO A 64 -29.55 -37.13 20.24
C PRO A 64 -30.13 -35.96 19.40
N GLU A 65 -31.12 -35.22 19.91
CA GLU A 65 -31.67 -34.04 19.24
C GLU A 65 -30.71 -32.88 19.29
N ALA A 66 -30.06 -32.60 20.43
CA ALA A 66 -29.04 -31.57 20.59
C ALA A 66 -27.80 -31.88 19.72
N GLN A 67 -27.40 -33.16 19.63
CA GLN A 67 -26.31 -33.56 18.75
C GLN A 67 -26.60 -33.28 17.28
N LYS A 68 -27.82 -33.58 16.83
CA LYS A 68 -28.25 -33.35 15.45
C LYS A 68 -28.35 -31.85 15.15
N LEU A 69 -28.83 -31.06 16.11
CA LEU A 69 -28.90 -29.61 15.97
C LEU A 69 -27.49 -28.99 15.86
N LEU A 70 -26.57 -29.38 16.72
CA LEU A 70 -25.19 -28.91 16.67
C LEU A 70 -24.49 -29.25 15.36
N LEU A 71 -24.69 -30.51 14.88
CA LEU A 71 -24.10 -30.94 13.61
C LEU A 71 -24.60 -30.06 12.45
N ASN A 72 -25.91 -29.82 12.39
CA ASN A 72 -26.49 -28.96 11.36
C ASN A 72 -26.03 -27.51 11.46
N CYS A 73 -25.88 -26.96 12.69
CA CYS A 73 -25.33 -25.61 12.91
C CYS A 73 -23.87 -25.51 12.46
N TYR A 74 -23.03 -26.51 12.73
CA TYR A 74 -21.65 -26.53 12.26
C TYR A 74 -21.55 -26.62 10.75
N GLU A 75 -22.33 -27.51 10.11
CA GLU A 75 -22.36 -27.62 8.64
C GLU A 75 -22.81 -26.32 7.98
N THR A 76 -23.80 -25.64 8.55
CA THR A 76 -24.27 -24.36 8.04
C THR A 76 -23.21 -23.25 8.24
N ALA A 77 -22.59 -23.18 9.42
CA ALA A 77 -21.55 -22.21 9.73
C ALA A 77 -20.32 -22.41 8.83
N GLU A 78 -19.94 -23.66 8.52
CA GLU A 78 -18.84 -23.95 7.59
C GLU A 78 -19.17 -23.45 6.18
N GLN A 79 -20.38 -23.71 5.69
CA GLN A 79 -20.81 -23.25 4.36
C GLN A 79 -20.85 -21.73 4.26
N GLU A 80 -21.36 -21.04 5.29
CA GLU A 80 -21.40 -19.58 5.35
C GLU A 80 -19.99 -18.99 5.43
N ALA A 81 -19.06 -19.62 6.15
CA ALA A 81 -17.65 -19.21 6.21
C ALA A 81 -16.95 -19.34 4.85
N ILE A 82 -17.22 -20.42 4.10
CA ILE A 82 -16.72 -20.61 2.73
C ILE A 82 -17.26 -19.50 1.81
N GLN A 83 -18.55 -19.19 1.89
CA GLN A 83 -19.15 -18.12 1.09
C GLN A 83 -18.55 -16.74 1.46
N GLU A 84 -18.31 -16.48 2.75
CA GLU A 84 -17.67 -15.24 3.19
C GLU A 84 -16.25 -15.11 2.60
N ASP A 85 -15.45 -16.20 2.60
CA ASP A 85 -14.12 -16.21 2.00
C ASP A 85 -14.15 -15.88 0.51
N GLU A 86 -15.08 -16.49 -0.24
CA GLU A 86 -15.24 -16.22 -1.68
C GLU A 86 -15.60 -14.75 -1.96
N ILE A 87 -16.52 -14.16 -1.18
CA ILE A 87 -16.93 -12.77 -1.37
C ILE A 87 -15.82 -11.81 -0.94
N LEU A 88 -15.07 -12.12 0.12
CA LEU A 88 -13.89 -11.35 0.54
C LEU A 88 -12.82 -11.34 -0.54
N ARG A 89 -12.53 -12.49 -1.16
CA ARG A 89 -11.58 -12.59 -2.29
C ARG A 89 -12.04 -11.77 -3.49
N ARG A 90 -13.34 -11.78 -3.78
CA ARG A 90 -13.92 -10.94 -4.82
C ARG A 90 -13.76 -9.46 -4.50
N ALA A 91 -14.04 -9.03 -3.27
CA ALA A 91 -13.84 -7.64 -2.84
C ALA A 91 -12.37 -7.20 -2.99
N LEU A 92 -11.42 -8.05 -2.59
CA LEU A 92 -9.99 -7.79 -2.79
C LEU A 92 -9.60 -7.67 -4.27
N SER A 93 -10.19 -8.49 -5.15
CA SER A 93 -9.97 -8.39 -6.59
C SER A 93 -10.46 -7.04 -7.13
N ILE A 94 -11.67 -6.62 -6.77
CA ILE A 94 -12.24 -5.32 -7.18
C ILE A 94 -11.37 -4.16 -6.67
N ILE A 95 -10.90 -4.22 -5.43
CA ILE A 95 -9.99 -3.20 -4.88
C ILE A 95 -8.70 -3.12 -5.71
N ASN A 96 -8.13 -4.26 -6.11
CA ASN A 96 -6.94 -4.27 -6.96
C ASN A 96 -7.21 -3.69 -8.36
N GLU A 97 -8.38 -3.96 -8.93
CA GLU A 97 -8.78 -3.36 -10.21
C GLU A 97 -8.91 -1.84 -10.11
N ILE A 98 -9.56 -1.32 -9.05
CA ILE A 98 -9.66 0.12 -8.78
C ILE A 98 -8.26 0.74 -8.60
N ARG A 99 -7.36 0.08 -7.86
CA ARG A 99 -5.97 0.53 -7.71
C ARG A 99 -5.24 0.61 -9.05
N ASN A 100 -5.44 -0.37 -9.94
CA ASN A 100 -4.85 -0.38 -11.27
C ASN A 100 -5.39 0.76 -12.14
N ILE A 101 -6.72 1.03 -12.11
CA ILE A 101 -7.32 2.18 -12.81
C ILE A 101 -6.71 3.49 -12.30
N HIS A 102 -6.62 3.67 -10.99
CA HIS A 102 -5.97 4.84 -10.39
C HIS A 102 -4.50 4.98 -10.81
N HIS A 103 -3.76 3.86 -10.84
CA HIS A 103 -2.37 3.85 -11.26
C HIS A 103 -2.22 4.28 -12.73
N GLN A 104 -3.03 3.73 -13.63
CA GLN A 104 -3.02 4.10 -15.05
C GLN A 104 -3.41 5.58 -15.25
N LYS A 105 -4.41 6.07 -14.51
CA LYS A 105 -4.84 7.46 -14.53
C LYS A 105 -3.74 8.42 -14.07
N ILE A 106 -3.03 8.06 -13.00
CA ILE A 106 -1.85 8.81 -12.54
C ILE A 106 -0.76 8.77 -13.61
N LYS A 107 -0.46 7.62 -14.19
CA LYS A 107 0.57 7.44 -15.22
C LYS A 107 0.25 8.28 -16.48
N SER A 108 -1.01 8.30 -16.94
CA SER A 108 -1.43 9.12 -18.09
C SER A 108 -1.35 10.63 -17.80
N LEU A 109 -1.75 11.05 -16.60
CA LEU A 109 -1.63 12.43 -16.14
C LEU A 109 -0.15 12.86 -16.02
N LEU A 110 0.73 11.96 -15.61
CA LEU A 110 2.17 12.20 -15.47
C LEU A 110 2.84 12.45 -16.84
N GLN A 111 2.41 11.74 -17.89
CA GLN A 111 2.93 11.91 -19.25
C GLN A 111 2.53 13.22 -19.88
N SER A 112 1.48 13.88 -19.39
CA SER A 112 0.92 15.11 -19.96
C SER A 112 1.26 16.40 -19.22
N GLN A 113 1.84 16.34 -18.01
CA GLN A 113 1.91 17.48 -17.09
C GLN A 113 3.34 17.97 -16.78
N ARG A 114 3.46 19.27 -16.43
CA ARG A 114 4.72 19.91 -16.00
C ARG A 114 5.21 19.33 -14.67
N SER A 115 6.52 19.23 -14.48
CA SER A 115 7.20 18.66 -13.30
C SER A 115 6.62 19.05 -11.93
N SER A 116 6.14 20.27 -11.75
CA SER A 116 5.59 20.72 -10.45
C SER A 116 4.29 20.03 -10.05
N THR A 117 3.45 19.66 -11.03
CA THR A 117 2.20 18.95 -10.78
C THR A 117 2.47 17.48 -10.45
N PHE A 118 3.44 16.88 -11.12
CA PHE A 118 3.91 15.53 -10.84
C PHE A 118 4.37 15.36 -9.38
N LEU A 119 5.23 16.24 -8.91
CA LEU A 119 5.73 16.19 -7.53
C LEU A 119 4.62 16.37 -6.48
N LYS A 120 3.61 17.20 -6.78
CA LYS A 120 2.41 17.31 -5.93
C LYS A 120 1.60 16.01 -5.91
N LEU A 121 1.47 15.32 -7.05
CA LEU A 121 0.78 14.04 -7.14
C LEU A 121 1.52 12.96 -6.34
N LEU A 122 2.85 12.93 -6.35
CA LEU A 122 3.64 12.04 -5.50
C LEU A 122 3.36 12.29 -4.02
N GLN A 123 3.34 13.54 -3.58
CA GLN A 123 3.02 13.89 -2.19
C GLN A 123 1.60 13.44 -1.80
N ILE A 124 0.62 13.67 -2.68
CA ILE A 124 -0.76 13.20 -2.47
C ILE A 124 -0.82 11.67 -2.42
N SER A 125 -0.07 10.97 -3.27
CA SER A 125 -0.03 9.51 -3.29
C SER A 125 0.53 8.93 -1.98
N ALA A 126 1.48 9.61 -1.35
CA ALA A 126 2.05 9.19 -0.07
C ALA A 126 1.03 9.23 1.08
N ILE A 127 0.12 10.21 1.05
CA ILE A 127 -0.94 10.34 2.07
C ILE A 127 -2.10 9.36 1.81
N ARG A 128 -2.27 8.92 0.56
CA ARG A 128 -3.36 8.03 0.14
C ARG A 128 -3.11 6.54 0.33
N ILE A 129 -1.87 6.12 0.64
CA ILE A 129 -1.65 4.71 0.99
C ILE A 129 -2.46 4.35 2.24
N PRO A 130 -2.94 3.09 2.36
CA PRO A 130 -3.75 2.67 3.50
C PRO A 130 -3.07 2.96 4.84
N LEU A 131 -3.87 3.31 5.84
CA LEU A 131 -3.43 3.35 7.22
C LEU A 131 -3.59 1.96 7.82
N TRP A 132 -2.55 1.44 8.45
CA TRP A 132 -2.65 0.21 9.24
C TRP A 132 -3.38 0.50 10.56
N VAL A 133 -4.43 -0.27 10.80
CA VAL A 133 -5.20 -0.23 12.05
C VAL A 133 -5.10 -1.62 12.68
N PRO A 134 -4.35 -1.78 13.78
CA PRO A 134 -4.19 -3.08 14.44
C PRO A 134 -5.51 -3.57 15.05
N SER A 135 -5.74 -4.87 15.01
CA SER A 135 -6.78 -5.54 15.76
C SER A 135 -6.13 -6.26 16.95
N ASN A 136 -6.52 -5.95 18.20
CA ASN A 136 -6.13 -6.68 19.40
C ASN A 136 -4.64 -7.06 19.48
N ASP A 137 -3.74 -6.09 19.66
CA ASP A 137 -2.28 -6.29 19.82
C ASP A 137 -1.56 -6.92 18.60
N GLU A 138 -2.15 -6.84 17.43
CA GLU A 138 -1.54 -7.31 16.19
C GLU A 138 -0.32 -6.45 15.81
N GLN A 139 0.80 -7.10 15.48
CA GLN A 139 2.02 -6.42 15.05
C GLN A 139 1.85 -5.85 13.64
N PRO A 140 2.44 -4.67 13.35
CA PRO A 140 2.37 -4.09 12.01
C PRO A 140 3.04 -5.00 10.98
N PRO A 141 2.41 -5.22 9.81
CA PRO A 141 2.96 -6.08 8.78
C PRO A 141 4.19 -5.46 8.11
N PRO A 142 4.97 -6.26 7.38
CA PRO A 142 6.07 -5.75 6.55
C PRO A 142 5.60 -4.63 5.61
N LEU A 143 6.47 -3.64 5.39
CA LEU A 143 6.18 -2.43 4.59
C LEU A 143 5.06 -1.55 5.16
N CYS A 144 4.80 -1.64 6.46
CA CYS A 144 4.00 -0.67 7.20
C CYS A 144 4.94 0.35 7.86
N GLY A 145 4.89 1.61 7.45
CA GLY A 145 5.82 2.63 7.94
C GLY A 145 7.29 2.22 7.76
N ALA A 146 8.05 2.21 8.84
CA ALA A 146 9.48 1.84 8.84
C ALA A 146 9.75 0.32 8.93
N ILE A 147 8.71 -0.52 9.03
CA ILE A 147 8.90 -1.98 9.11
C ILE A 147 9.48 -2.49 7.78
N PRO A 148 10.64 -3.15 7.82
CA PRO A 148 11.29 -3.63 6.60
C PRO A 148 10.46 -4.73 5.91
N PRO A 149 10.67 -4.94 4.60
CA PRO A 149 10.08 -6.08 3.91
C PRO A 149 10.64 -7.40 4.42
N ASP A 150 9.87 -8.48 4.29
CA ASP A 150 10.41 -9.83 4.49
C ASP A 150 11.56 -10.10 3.51
N SER A 151 12.51 -10.94 3.92
CA SER A 151 13.68 -11.30 3.08
C SER A 151 13.29 -11.93 1.72
N SER A 152 12.14 -12.61 1.68
CA SER A 152 11.57 -13.22 0.47
C SER A 152 10.73 -12.25 -0.36
N TYR A 153 10.46 -11.05 0.14
CA TYR A 153 9.58 -10.10 -0.54
C TYR A 153 10.17 -9.66 -1.89
N ILE A 154 9.29 -9.61 -2.88
CA ILE A 154 9.56 -9.08 -4.22
C ILE A 154 8.49 -8.06 -4.53
N ALA A 155 8.91 -6.83 -4.83
CA ALA A 155 8.00 -5.76 -5.24
C ALA A 155 7.24 -6.17 -6.51
N LYS A 156 5.94 -5.93 -6.51
CA LYS A 156 5.05 -6.27 -7.63
C LYS A 156 5.16 -5.21 -8.73
N SER A 157 4.78 -5.59 -9.95
CA SER A 157 4.63 -4.61 -11.03
C SER A 157 3.65 -3.50 -10.61
N GLY A 158 4.08 -2.24 -10.75
CA GLY A 158 3.36 -1.06 -10.30
C GLY A 158 3.72 -0.56 -8.90
N ASP A 159 4.47 -1.32 -8.09
CA ASP A 159 4.93 -0.85 -6.79
C ASP A 159 6.05 0.19 -6.97
N LEU A 160 6.00 1.24 -6.14
CA LEU A 160 7.09 2.21 -6.10
C LEU A 160 8.22 1.70 -5.22
N VAL A 161 9.44 1.96 -5.67
CA VAL A 161 10.68 1.55 -5.03
C VAL A 161 11.67 2.71 -4.98
N ALA A 162 12.59 2.71 -4.02
CA ALA A 162 13.81 3.48 -4.10
C ALA A 162 14.87 2.62 -4.79
N ALA A 163 15.47 3.12 -5.86
CA ALA A 163 16.39 2.37 -6.69
C ALA A 163 17.71 3.10 -6.87
N LEU A 164 18.82 2.38 -6.65
CA LEU A 164 20.17 2.90 -6.89
C LEU A 164 20.54 2.73 -8.36
N VAL A 165 20.53 3.84 -9.09
CA VAL A 165 20.88 3.86 -10.50
C VAL A 165 22.18 4.61 -10.72
N GLN A 166 22.94 4.18 -11.72
CA GLN A 166 24.11 4.91 -12.20
C GLN A 166 23.70 5.80 -13.37
N GLN A 167 23.76 7.11 -13.18
CA GLN A 167 23.39 8.08 -14.18
C GLN A 167 24.51 9.12 -14.34
N SER A 168 24.97 9.32 -15.56
CA SER A 168 26.08 10.24 -15.86
C SER A 168 27.38 9.98 -15.09
N GLY A 169 27.60 8.72 -14.65
CA GLY A 169 28.80 8.33 -13.89
C GLY A 169 28.68 8.51 -12.36
N GLU A 170 27.54 8.96 -11.88
CA GLU A 170 27.23 9.08 -10.45
C GLU A 170 26.13 8.11 -10.03
N ASP A 171 26.26 7.56 -8.83
CA ASP A 171 25.27 6.72 -8.22
C ASP A 171 24.20 7.59 -7.54
N ARG A 172 22.92 7.34 -7.87
CA ARG A 172 21.79 8.09 -7.32
C ARG A 172 20.67 7.16 -6.90
N TRP A 173 20.09 7.43 -5.75
CA TRP A 173 18.84 6.82 -5.34
C TRP A 173 17.67 7.63 -5.91
N ILE A 174 16.81 6.97 -6.69
CA ILE A 174 15.63 7.59 -7.32
C ILE A 174 14.35 6.85 -6.95
N VAL A 175 13.21 7.54 -7.04
CA VAL A 175 11.91 6.85 -7.02
C VAL A 175 11.68 6.23 -8.40
N ALA A 176 11.42 4.93 -8.41
CA ALA A 176 11.13 4.18 -9.64
C ALA A 176 9.90 3.28 -9.45
N GLU A 177 9.32 2.84 -10.55
CA GLU A 177 8.27 1.83 -10.58
C GLU A 177 8.89 0.46 -10.89
N ALA A 178 8.55 -0.56 -10.09
CA ALA A 178 8.89 -1.94 -10.39
C ALA A 178 8.04 -2.42 -11.57
N VAL A 179 8.68 -2.88 -12.64
CA VAL A 179 8.02 -3.43 -13.84
C VAL A 179 7.97 -4.95 -13.78
N GLY A 180 9.04 -5.57 -13.27
CA GLY A 180 9.14 -7.02 -13.16
C GLY A 180 10.38 -7.47 -12.41
N PHE A 181 10.43 -8.76 -12.10
CA PHE A 181 11.58 -9.40 -11.45
C PHE A 181 11.89 -10.72 -12.14
N SER A 182 13.11 -10.88 -12.59
CA SER A 182 13.59 -12.11 -13.23
C SER A 182 15.08 -12.31 -13.00
N ASN A 183 15.50 -13.58 -12.83
CA ASN A 183 16.92 -13.95 -12.64
C ASN A 183 17.63 -13.17 -11.52
N GLY A 184 16.93 -12.89 -10.40
CA GLY A 184 17.49 -12.15 -9.26
C GLY A 184 17.63 -10.64 -9.48
N LYS A 185 17.07 -10.10 -10.56
CA LYS A 185 17.15 -8.67 -10.92
C LYS A 185 15.77 -8.08 -11.11
N TYR A 186 15.61 -6.85 -10.68
CA TYR A 186 14.44 -6.02 -10.96
C TYR A 186 14.59 -5.33 -12.31
N GLN A 187 13.51 -5.28 -13.05
CA GLN A 187 13.29 -4.33 -14.13
C GLN A 187 12.48 -3.17 -13.53
N ILE A 188 13.03 -1.97 -13.61
CA ILE A 188 12.41 -0.77 -13.06
C ILE A 188 12.31 0.33 -14.12
N GLU A 189 11.34 1.21 -13.97
CA GLU A 189 11.17 2.42 -14.78
C GLU A 189 11.24 3.66 -13.88
N ASP A 190 12.15 4.60 -14.21
CA ASP A 190 12.21 5.90 -13.55
C ASP A 190 10.90 6.64 -13.73
N ILE A 191 10.34 7.14 -12.64
CA ILE A 191 9.07 7.91 -12.70
C ILE A 191 9.26 9.33 -13.25
N ASP A 192 10.49 9.88 -13.31
CA ASP A 192 10.73 11.19 -13.90
C ASP A 192 10.69 11.12 -15.44
N VAL A 193 9.61 11.68 -16.01
CA VAL A 193 9.34 11.66 -17.45
C VAL A 193 10.36 12.45 -18.27
N LYS A 194 11.17 13.29 -17.62
CA LYS A 194 12.18 14.11 -18.30
C LYS A 194 13.44 13.34 -18.66
N GLU A 195 13.70 12.23 -17.98
CA GLU A 195 14.87 11.42 -18.23
C GLU A 195 14.72 10.63 -19.54
N THR A 196 15.74 10.65 -20.36
CA THR A 196 15.76 9.96 -21.65
C THR A 196 15.99 8.46 -21.52
N ASN A 197 16.72 8.03 -20.47
CA ASN A 197 16.93 6.62 -20.15
C ASN A 197 16.21 6.29 -18.85
N ARG A 198 15.02 5.67 -18.96
CA ARG A 198 14.12 5.43 -17.83
C ARG A 198 14.09 3.98 -17.38
N ASN A 199 14.57 3.06 -18.20
CA ASN A 199 14.51 1.62 -17.92
C ASN A 199 15.85 1.10 -17.43
N PHE A 200 15.85 0.50 -16.24
CA PHE A 200 17.05 -0.06 -15.63
C PHE A 200 16.81 -1.51 -15.22
N THR A 201 17.87 -2.31 -15.24
CA THR A 201 17.88 -3.68 -14.71
C THR A 201 18.88 -3.73 -13.57
N LEU A 202 18.39 -3.87 -12.34
CA LEU A 202 19.17 -3.74 -11.12
C LEU A 202 19.14 -5.03 -10.30
N PRO A 203 20.23 -5.37 -9.59
CA PRO A 203 20.22 -6.44 -8.60
C PRO A 203 19.24 -6.09 -7.45
N LYS A 204 18.76 -7.11 -6.73
CA LYS A 204 17.79 -6.94 -5.64
C LYS A 204 18.29 -5.96 -4.58
N ASP A 205 19.58 -5.98 -4.27
CA ASP A 205 20.21 -5.17 -3.22
C ASP A 205 20.23 -3.67 -3.54
N ASN A 206 20.07 -3.30 -4.82
CA ASN A 206 19.99 -1.91 -5.27
C ASN A 206 18.55 -1.39 -5.34
N VAL A 207 17.58 -2.13 -4.80
CA VAL A 207 16.16 -1.77 -4.84
C VAL A 207 15.53 -1.94 -3.47
N ILE A 208 15.03 -0.86 -2.90
CA ILE A 208 14.35 -0.84 -1.61
C ILE A 208 12.86 -0.60 -1.87
N PRO A 209 11.96 -1.55 -1.56
CA PRO A 209 10.53 -1.32 -1.66
C PRO A 209 10.08 -0.17 -0.76
N LEU A 210 9.24 0.71 -1.28
CA LEU A 210 8.64 1.77 -0.47
C LEU A 210 7.49 1.22 0.36
N PRO A 211 7.19 1.83 1.53
CA PRO A 211 6.05 1.45 2.36
C PRO A 211 4.75 1.38 1.56
N LEU A 212 3.99 0.31 1.80
CA LEU A 212 2.67 0.08 1.21
C LEU A 212 1.55 0.58 2.11
N MET A 213 1.82 0.75 3.41
CA MET A 213 0.88 1.24 4.41
C MET A 213 1.54 2.30 5.29
N ARG A 214 0.72 3.23 5.78
CA ARG A 214 1.12 4.18 6.83
C ARG A 214 0.89 3.56 8.20
N ALA A 215 1.72 3.94 9.14
CA ALA A 215 1.54 3.62 10.55
C ALA A 215 0.97 4.82 11.31
N ASP A 216 0.30 4.53 12.42
CA ASP A 216 -0.11 5.53 13.41
C ASP A 216 0.84 5.46 14.61
N PRO A 217 1.46 6.58 15.02
CA PRO A 217 2.42 6.58 16.12
C PRO A 217 1.84 6.16 17.48
N VAL A 218 0.53 6.30 17.65
CA VAL A 218 -0.15 5.93 18.89
C VAL A 218 -0.36 4.42 18.99
N THR A 219 -0.75 3.79 17.88
CA THR A 219 -1.08 2.35 17.86
C THR A 219 0.10 1.47 17.44
N CYS A 220 1.06 2.02 16.69
CA CYS A 220 2.20 1.29 16.13
C CYS A 220 3.51 2.08 16.27
N PRO A 221 3.98 2.39 17.48
CA PRO A 221 5.19 3.20 17.70
C PRO A 221 6.45 2.56 17.12
N ASP A 222 6.53 1.23 17.08
CA ASP A 222 7.67 0.46 16.55
C ASP A 222 7.78 0.53 15.01
N ALA A 223 6.75 1.02 14.32
CA ALA A 223 6.77 1.19 12.88
C ALA A 223 7.36 2.54 12.43
N PHE A 224 8.20 3.17 13.25
CA PHE A 224 8.84 4.45 12.96
C PHE A 224 10.34 4.39 13.18
N PHE A 225 11.08 5.16 12.37
CA PHE A 225 12.50 5.43 12.60
C PHE A 225 12.67 6.31 13.82
N CYS A 226 13.65 5.98 14.65
CA CYS A 226 13.96 6.74 15.87
C CYS A 226 14.63 8.06 15.56
N CYS A 227 14.56 8.98 16.54
CA CYS A 227 15.35 10.22 16.51
C CYS A 227 16.84 9.88 16.40
N ASP A 228 17.58 10.69 15.64
CA ASP A 228 18.99 10.55 15.35
C ASP A 228 19.40 9.25 14.58
N GLN A 229 18.45 8.59 13.94
CA GLN A 229 18.70 7.50 13.02
C GLN A 229 18.97 8.01 11.61
N PHE A 230 19.98 7.42 10.92
CA PHE A 230 20.23 7.69 9.51
C PHE A 230 19.25 6.93 8.63
N VAL A 231 18.72 7.63 7.63
CA VAL A 231 17.73 7.12 6.68
C VAL A 231 18.04 7.63 5.26
N LEU A 232 17.45 7.00 4.26
CA LEU A 232 17.29 7.61 2.94
C LEU A 232 15.93 8.30 2.91
N ALA A 233 15.93 9.61 2.64
CA ALA A 233 14.72 10.41 2.52
C ALA A 233 14.65 11.09 1.16
N MET A 234 13.47 11.11 0.55
CA MET A 234 13.27 11.80 -0.72
C MET A 234 13.36 13.32 -0.50
N TYR A 235 14.26 13.97 -1.22
CA TYR A 235 14.42 15.41 -1.11
C TYR A 235 13.18 16.11 -1.69
N PRO A 236 12.56 17.05 -0.95
CA PRO A 236 11.37 17.75 -1.40
C PRO A 236 11.54 18.41 -2.78
N GLN A 237 10.51 18.30 -3.60
CA GLN A 237 10.48 18.79 -4.98
C GLN A 237 11.44 18.08 -5.96
N THR A 238 11.93 16.90 -5.59
CA THR A 238 12.70 16.01 -6.47
C THR A 238 12.12 14.58 -6.42
N THR A 239 12.66 13.70 -7.24
CA THR A 239 12.41 12.25 -7.19
C THR A 239 13.61 11.49 -6.63
N CYS A 240 14.59 12.20 -6.08
CA CYS A 240 15.83 11.61 -5.59
C CYS A 240 15.82 11.47 -4.06
N PHE A 241 16.39 10.36 -3.58
CA PHE A 241 16.65 10.18 -2.15
C PHE A 241 18.07 10.57 -1.81
N PHE A 242 18.21 11.13 -0.63
CA PHE A 242 19.50 11.50 -0.05
C PHE A 242 19.60 10.98 1.38
N LYS A 243 20.81 10.78 1.85
CA LYS A 243 21.06 10.44 3.24
C LYS A 243 20.62 11.58 4.13
N ALA A 244 19.88 11.26 5.17
CA ALA A 244 19.31 12.24 6.10
C ALA A 244 19.29 11.67 7.51
N LEU A 245 19.26 12.56 8.50
CA LEU A 245 19.15 12.22 9.91
C LEU A 245 17.75 12.57 10.40
N VAL A 246 17.04 11.60 11.00
CA VAL A 246 15.73 11.83 11.59
C VAL A 246 15.88 12.73 12.82
N LYS A 247 15.17 13.86 12.85
CA LYS A 247 15.12 14.78 14.00
C LYS A 247 13.85 14.62 14.81
N ALA A 248 12.72 14.34 14.15
CA ALA A 248 11.50 13.97 14.83
C ALA A 248 10.69 12.99 13.99
N PRO A 249 10.17 11.90 14.58
CA PRO A 249 9.19 11.04 13.93
C PRO A 249 7.83 11.76 13.80
N PRO A 250 6.92 11.26 12.93
CA PRO A 250 5.56 11.75 12.83
C PRO A 250 4.82 11.73 14.16
N LYS A 251 4.01 12.76 14.44
CA LYS A 251 3.17 12.85 15.65
C LYS A 251 1.77 12.27 15.42
N THR A 252 1.31 12.28 14.19
CA THR A 252 0.04 11.69 13.76
C THR A 252 0.26 10.85 12.51
N SER A 253 -0.71 10.01 12.18
CA SER A 253 -0.66 9.17 10.96
C SER A 253 -0.56 9.97 9.65
N ASN A 254 -0.89 11.26 9.66
CA ASN A 254 -0.84 12.14 8.49
C ASN A 254 0.43 12.99 8.41
N ASP A 255 1.22 13.02 9.48
CA ASP A 255 2.46 13.78 9.52
C ASP A 255 3.60 13.06 8.79
N GLY A 256 4.61 13.83 8.40
CA GLY A 256 5.89 13.31 7.90
C GLY A 256 6.96 13.30 8.98
N TYR A 257 8.12 12.74 8.63
CA TYR A 257 9.34 12.86 9.42
C TYR A 257 9.96 14.23 9.26
N GLU A 258 10.42 14.82 10.36
CA GLU A 258 11.35 15.94 10.29
C GLU A 258 12.76 15.37 10.15
N VAL A 259 13.38 15.60 8.99
CA VAL A 259 14.71 15.07 8.66
C VAL A 259 15.69 16.20 8.34
N LEU A 260 16.96 15.93 8.58
CA LEU A 260 18.06 16.84 8.35
C LEU A 260 18.93 16.27 7.24
N PHE A 261 18.96 16.92 6.07
CA PHE A 261 19.83 16.52 4.96
C PHE A 261 21.22 17.10 5.13
N GLU A 262 22.24 16.31 4.85
CA GLU A 262 23.62 16.79 4.75
C GLU A 262 23.80 17.56 3.43
N ASP A 263 24.22 18.82 3.52
CA ASP A 263 24.63 19.62 2.36
C ASP A 263 26.16 19.72 2.36
N ASP A 264 26.83 19.00 1.49
CA ASP A 264 28.30 18.94 1.36
C ASP A 264 28.93 20.32 1.05
N PHE A 265 28.14 21.26 0.59
CA PHE A 265 28.61 22.58 0.14
C PHE A 265 28.28 23.74 1.08
N LYS A 266 27.45 23.54 2.09
CA LYS A 266 27.04 24.60 3.03
C LYS A 266 27.10 24.08 4.46
N GLN A 267 27.66 24.90 5.33
CA GLN A 267 27.68 24.67 6.80
C GLN A 267 26.27 24.65 7.44
N TYR A 268 25.19 24.71 6.65
CA TYR A 268 23.82 24.78 7.12
C TYR A 268 23.07 23.54 6.69
N THR A 269 22.68 22.77 7.65
CA THR A 269 21.82 21.61 7.51
C THR A 269 20.37 22.08 7.35
N ILE A 270 19.69 21.63 6.29
CA ILE A 270 18.31 22.03 6.02
C ILE A 270 17.38 20.99 6.60
N MET A 271 16.56 21.41 7.58
CA MET A 271 15.51 20.58 8.15
C MET A 271 14.26 20.63 7.27
N MET A 272 13.76 19.48 6.87
CA MET A 272 12.59 19.36 6.00
C MET A 272 11.64 18.26 6.48
N VAL A 273 10.36 18.40 6.10
CA VAL A 273 9.33 17.39 6.39
C VAL A 273 9.16 16.48 5.17
N VAL A 274 9.31 15.17 5.38
CA VAL A 274 9.19 14.14 4.35
C VAL A 274 8.12 13.14 4.76
N ALA A 275 7.18 12.84 3.85
CA ALA A 275 6.10 11.89 4.10
C ALA A 275 6.63 10.50 4.46
N GLN A 276 5.93 9.76 5.34
CA GLN A 276 6.31 8.41 5.81
C GLN A 276 6.73 7.48 4.67
N ARG A 277 5.99 7.48 3.56
CA ARG A 277 6.24 6.64 2.39
C ARG A 277 7.62 6.84 1.76
N TYR A 278 8.17 8.03 1.87
CA TYR A 278 9.42 8.42 1.21
C TYR A 278 10.59 8.53 2.17
N VAL A 279 10.52 7.82 3.28
CA VAL A 279 11.64 7.63 4.21
C VAL A 279 11.85 6.13 4.39
N VAL A 280 13.03 5.65 4.03
CA VAL A 280 13.38 4.23 4.10
C VAL A 280 14.72 4.03 4.81
N SER A 281 15.00 2.82 5.27
CA SER A 281 16.30 2.51 5.89
C SER A 281 17.45 2.82 4.93
N SER A 282 18.49 3.46 5.45
CA SER A 282 19.74 3.63 4.69
C SER A 282 20.40 2.27 4.55
N PRO A 283 20.76 1.81 3.35
CA PRO A 283 21.71 0.71 3.23
C PRO A 283 23.05 1.18 3.79
N ASP A 284 23.74 0.29 4.51
CA ASP A 284 25.06 0.54 5.10
C ASP A 284 26.12 0.82 4.03
#